data_28d17eba3634d20fa3d861f5d365394a
#
_entry.id   28d17eba3634d20fa3d861f5d365394a
#
_cell.length_a   1.000
_cell.length_b   1.000
_cell.length_c   1.000
_cell.angle_alpha   90.00
_cell.angle_beta   90.00
_cell.angle_gamma   90.00
#
_symmetry.space_group_name_H-M   'P 1'
#
loop_
_entity.id
_entity.type
_entity.pdbx_description
1 polymer ?
#
loop_
_entity_poly.entity_id
_entity_poly.type
_entity_poly.pdbx_seq_one_letter_code
_entity_poly.pdbx_strand_id
1 'polypeptide(L)'
;GGFDVIGKDPNSAEISIKRVPESLLVEAKSYSDTAIYVIGRVGAEEGNLGADDLCLSVNEEETLDYIIENYDKVIIILNTSNPWELGFLEGRGISRNTGNSLAKYTGKIDAALWVGCPGLVGTVAIGEVLAGTVNPSGRLADTYPYDNMSSPAVNNFQSTFFADNKSISYTSYVEGIYTGYKWYETAAYEGTIDYEDYSGQSTLPFISEKVSQGVMYPFGYGLSYTTFKWELVSAGEKDGSIVLEVKVTNTGSAAGKDVVEVYC
;
A
#
# COMPACT_ATOMS: atom_id res chain seq x y z
N GLY A 1 6.06 26.47 21.43
CA GLY A 1 4.83 25.93 20.99
C GLY A 1 4.83 24.45 21.27
N GLY A 2 4.01 23.99 22.21
CA GLY A 2 3.86 22.58 22.49
C GLY A 2 3.08 21.92 21.34
N PHE A 3 3.58 20.79 20.89
CA PHE A 3 2.77 19.88 20.09
C PHE A 3 1.76 19.25 21.06
N ASP A 4 0.50 19.70 21.00
CA ASP A 4 -0.58 18.93 21.58
C ASP A 4 -0.72 17.66 20.74
N VAL A 5 -0.36 16.53 21.31
CA VAL A 5 -0.74 15.23 20.75
C VAL A 5 -2.25 15.14 20.94
N ILE A 6 -2.97 15.56 19.91
CA ILE A 6 -4.41 15.48 19.87
C ILE A 6 -4.75 14.01 19.56
N GLY A 7 -5.15 13.32 20.58
CA GLY A 7 -5.83 12.03 20.43
C GLY A 7 -5.12 10.89 21.13
N LYS A 8 -5.86 10.25 22.00
CA LYS A 8 -5.54 8.94 22.59
C LYS A 8 -5.85 7.80 21.64
N ASP A 9 -6.39 8.11 20.46
CA ASP A 9 -6.71 7.15 19.41
C ASP A 9 -5.57 7.19 18.39
N PRO A 10 -4.78 6.13 18.25
CA PRO A 10 -3.76 6.02 17.21
C PRO A 10 -4.34 6.15 15.79
N ASN A 11 -5.65 5.97 15.66
CA ASN A 11 -6.44 6.15 14.45
C ASN A 11 -7.21 7.48 14.48
N SER A 12 -6.77 8.47 15.28
CA SER A 12 -7.42 9.78 15.26
C SER A 12 -7.40 10.30 13.84
N ALA A 13 -8.58 10.34 13.25
CA ALA A 13 -8.76 10.75 11.88
C ALA A 13 -8.09 12.10 11.64
N GLU A 14 -7.42 12.23 10.51
CA GLU A 14 -6.90 13.50 10.05
C GLU A 14 -7.97 14.60 10.17
N ILE A 15 -7.54 15.79 10.51
CA ILE A 15 -8.45 16.93 10.58
C ILE A 15 -8.93 17.24 9.16
N SER A 16 -10.26 17.34 8.98
CA SER A 16 -10.83 17.74 7.69
C SER A 16 -10.18 19.01 7.18
N ILE A 17 -9.82 19.03 5.91
CA ILE A 17 -9.25 20.19 5.21
C ILE A 17 -10.14 21.44 5.35
N LYS A 18 -11.45 21.25 5.51
CA LYS A 18 -12.44 22.32 5.72
C LYS A 18 -12.23 23.11 7.02
N ARG A 19 -11.44 22.57 7.95
CA ARG A 19 -11.09 23.23 9.21
C ARG A 19 -9.79 24.02 9.12
N VAL A 20 -9.06 23.89 8.02
CA VAL A 20 -7.84 24.68 7.77
C VAL A 20 -8.26 26.09 7.36
N PRO A 21 -7.72 27.15 7.99
CA PRO A 21 -8.02 28.52 7.58
C PRO A 21 -7.71 28.78 6.10
N GLU A 22 -8.63 29.42 5.39
CA GLU A 22 -8.48 29.72 3.95
C GLU A 22 -7.17 30.49 3.67
N SER A 23 -6.79 31.40 4.57
CA SER A 23 -5.55 32.15 4.43
C SER A 23 -4.30 31.28 4.36
N LEU A 24 -4.27 30.15 5.11
CA LEU A 24 -3.17 29.18 5.06
C LEU A 24 -3.19 28.39 3.76
N LEU A 25 -4.36 28.04 3.26
CA LEU A 25 -4.50 27.32 1.99
C LEU A 25 -4.02 28.19 0.82
N VAL A 26 -4.38 29.49 0.84
CA VAL A 26 -3.92 30.47 -0.16
C VAL A 26 -2.40 30.67 -0.07
N GLU A 27 -1.85 30.79 1.14
CA GLU A 27 -0.41 30.91 1.35
C GLU A 27 0.34 29.68 0.84
N ALA A 28 -0.12 28.48 1.18
CA ALA A 28 0.48 27.24 0.72
C ALA A 28 0.47 27.13 -0.82
N LYS A 29 -0.65 27.45 -1.47
CA LYS A 29 -0.74 27.48 -2.95
C LYS A 29 0.19 28.50 -3.57
N SER A 30 0.37 29.66 -2.95
CA SER A 30 1.30 30.69 -3.45
C SER A 30 2.78 30.28 -3.29
N TYR A 31 3.07 29.36 -2.37
CA TYR A 31 4.42 28.88 -2.11
C TYR A 31 4.90 27.87 -3.16
N SER A 32 4.03 26.96 -3.61
CA SER A 32 4.39 25.88 -4.54
C SER A 32 3.19 25.39 -5.35
N ASP A 33 3.44 24.98 -6.58
CA ASP A 33 2.48 24.24 -7.42
C ASP A 33 2.52 22.72 -7.19
N THR A 34 3.42 22.27 -6.32
CA THR A 34 3.56 20.87 -5.95
C THR A 34 3.09 20.66 -4.52
N ALA A 35 2.19 19.71 -4.32
CA ALA A 35 1.76 19.25 -3.02
C ALA A 35 2.42 17.90 -2.68
N ILE A 36 2.93 17.79 -1.45
CA ILE A 36 3.38 16.52 -0.88
C ILE A 36 2.40 16.17 0.23
N TYR A 37 1.62 15.13 0.02
CA TYR A 37 0.64 14.66 1.00
C TYR A 37 1.15 13.41 1.71
N VAL A 38 1.32 13.51 3.02
CA VAL A 38 1.78 12.42 3.88
C VAL A 38 0.58 11.77 4.54
N ILE A 39 0.35 10.50 4.25
CA ILE A 39 -0.70 9.70 4.87
C ILE A 39 -0.03 8.75 5.86
N GLY A 40 -0.42 8.84 7.13
CA GLY A 40 0.16 8.05 8.21
C GLY A 40 -0.84 7.11 8.87
N ARG A 41 -0.39 5.92 9.21
CA ARG A 41 -1.09 5.01 10.11
C ARG A 41 -0.11 4.45 11.12
N VAL A 42 -0.51 4.49 12.35
CA VAL A 42 0.24 3.84 13.44
C VAL A 42 -0.41 2.49 13.67
N GLY A 43 0.27 1.42 13.26
CA GLY A 43 -0.04 0.09 13.74
C GLY A 43 0.40 0.00 15.20
N ALA A 44 -0.53 0.04 16.14
CA ALA A 44 -0.19 -0.12 17.55
C ALA A 44 0.04 -1.61 17.84
N GLU A 45 1.06 -1.93 18.64
CA GLU A 45 1.39 -3.30 19.03
C GLU A 45 0.21 -4.02 19.73
N GLU A 46 -0.69 -3.28 20.36
CA GLU A 46 -1.86 -3.81 21.06
C GLU A 46 -3.19 -3.47 20.36
N GLY A 47 -3.16 -2.81 19.20
CA GLY A 47 -4.34 -2.37 18.47
C GLY A 47 -4.36 -2.89 17.05
N ASN A 48 -5.41 -3.67 16.73
CA ASN A 48 -5.62 -4.11 15.36
C ASN A 48 -6.25 -2.98 14.55
N LEU A 49 -5.72 -2.74 13.36
CA LEU A 49 -6.37 -1.91 12.36
C LEU A 49 -7.51 -2.69 11.71
N GLY A 50 -8.69 -2.09 11.61
CA GLY A 50 -9.79 -2.64 10.83
C GLY A 50 -9.58 -2.42 9.33
N ALA A 51 -10.43 -3.05 8.51
CA ALA A 51 -10.39 -2.84 7.07
C ALA A 51 -10.58 -1.36 6.69
N ASP A 52 -11.44 -0.66 7.44
CA ASP A 52 -11.72 0.76 7.20
C ASP A 52 -10.56 1.70 7.57
N ASP A 53 -9.61 1.21 8.37
CA ASP A 53 -8.39 1.95 8.72
C ASP A 53 -7.27 1.77 7.66
N LEU A 54 -7.37 0.72 6.85
CA LEU A 54 -6.38 0.36 5.82
C LEU A 54 -6.71 0.92 4.42
N CYS A 55 -7.47 1.98 4.38
CA CYS A 55 -7.83 2.73 3.18
C CYS A 55 -7.96 4.22 3.51
N LEU A 56 -8.27 5.07 2.53
CA LEU A 56 -8.51 6.49 2.78
C LEU A 56 -9.70 6.69 3.72
N SER A 57 -9.51 7.47 4.77
CA SER A 57 -10.61 8.00 5.59
C SER A 57 -11.39 9.05 4.80
N VAL A 58 -12.59 9.38 5.28
CA VAL A 58 -13.40 10.46 4.68
C VAL A 58 -12.63 11.78 4.64
N ASN A 59 -11.91 12.13 5.71
CA ASN A 59 -11.15 13.37 5.78
C ASN A 59 -9.92 13.36 4.86
N GLU A 60 -9.27 12.21 4.72
CA GLU A 60 -8.14 12.05 3.80
C GLU A 60 -8.58 12.15 2.35
N GLU A 61 -9.74 11.58 2.01
CA GLU A 61 -10.32 11.71 0.68
C GLU A 61 -10.70 13.17 0.39
N GLU A 62 -11.33 13.89 1.32
CA GLU A 62 -11.62 15.32 1.18
C GLU A 62 -10.35 16.16 1.01
N THR A 63 -9.28 15.83 1.75
CA THR A 63 -7.99 16.52 1.62
C THR A 63 -7.34 16.25 0.27
N LEU A 64 -7.39 15.00 -0.19
CA LEU A 64 -6.86 14.62 -1.50
C LEU A 64 -7.66 15.30 -2.63
N ASP A 65 -8.99 15.35 -2.53
CA ASP A 65 -9.85 16.06 -3.48
C ASP A 65 -9.43 17.54 -3.59
N TYR A 66 -9.23 18.21 -2.46
CA TYR A 66 -8.75 19.59 -2.46
C TYR A 66 -7.36 19.72 -3.12
N ILE A 67 -6.43 18.81 -2.80
CA ILE A 67 -5.07 18.86 -3.34
C ILE A 67 -5.08 18.71 -4.85
N ILE A 68 -5.77 17.73 -5.41
CA ILE A 68 -5.79 17.49 -6.87
C ILE A 68 -6.52 18.60 -7.65
N GLU A 69 -7.39 19.37 -7.00
CA GLU A 69 -8.06 20.52 -7.61
C GLU A 69 -7.18 21.77 -7.61
N ASN A 70 -6.24 21.88 -6.69
CA ASN A 70 -5.51 23.11 -6.45
C ASN A 70 -4.01 23.05 -6.79
N TYR A 71 -3.43 21.88 -7.00
CA TYR A 71 -2.01 21.73 -7.27
C TYR A 71 -1.76 21.02 -8.60
N ASP A 72 -0.70 21.42 -9.29
CA ASP A 72 -0.35 20.88 -10.61
C ASP A 72 0.37 19.53 -10.49
N LYS A 73 1.07 19.31 -9.36
CA LYS A 73 1.77 18.06 -9.06
C LYS A 73 1.42 17.55 -7.68
N VAL A 74 1.14 16.27 -7.58
CA VAL A 74 0.75 15.61 -6.34
C VAL A 74 1.65 14.41 -6.06
N ILE A 75 2.33 14.44 -4.93
CA ILE A 75 3.19 13.36 -4.45
C ILE A 75 2.59 12.82 -3.16
N ILE A 76 2.38 11.51 -3.11
CA ILE A 76 1.87 10.82 -1.92
C ILE A 76 3.03 10.14 -1.18
N ILE A 77 3.11 10.34 0.13
CA ILE A 77 4.02 9.60 1.01
C ILE A 77 3.18 8.73 1.95
N LEU A 78 3.41 7.43 1.90
CA LEU A 78 2.73 6.46 2.74
C LEU A 78 3.64 6.09 3.92
N ASN A 79 3.35 6.68 5.08
CA ASN A 79 4.03 6.42 6.34
C ASN A 79 3.21 5.41 7.15
N THR A 80 3.23 4.18 6.71
CA THR A 80 2.49 3.07 7.30
C THR A 80 3.27 1.77 7.16
N SER A 81 3.20 0.90 8.16
CA SER A 81 3.82 -0.43 8.12
C SER A 81 2.89 -1.51 7.54
N ASN A 82 1.64 -1.18 7.30
CA ASN A 82 0.61 -2.12 6.86
C ASN A 82 0.33 -1.99 5.37
N PRO A 83 -0.01 -3.10 4.68
CA PRO A 83 -0.58 -3.04 3.34
C PRO A 83 -1.89 -2.23 3.33
N TRP A 84 -2.01 -1.36 2.34
CA TRP A 84 -3.12 -0.42 2.18
C TRP A 84 -3.86 -0.65 0.87
N GLU A 85 -5.13 -0.30 0.85
CA GLU A 85 -5.91 -0.23 -0.38
C GLU A 85 -5.51 1.02 -1.18
N LEU A 86 -4.59 0.84 -2.13
CA LEU A 86 -3.94 1.93 -2.87
C LEU A 86 -4.61 2.25 -4.22
N GLY A 87 -5.80 1.72 -4.48
CA GLY A 87 -6.52 1.93 -5.74
C GLY A 87 -6.65 3.39 -6.17
N PHE A 88 -6.68 4.32 -5.20
CA PHE A 88 -6.73 5.75 -5.47
C PHE A 88 -5.49 6.29 -6.22
N LEU A 89 -4.32 5.67 -6.09
CA LEU A 89 -3.10 6.11 -6.79
C LEU A 89 -3.25 6.01 -8.32
N GLU A 90 -4.02 5.05 -8.80
CA GLU A 90 -4.31 4.86 -10.23
C GLU A 90 -5.76 5.22 -10.61
N GLY A 91 -6.56 5.64 -9.66
CA GLY A 91 -7.97 5.93 -9.87
C GLY A 91 -8.81 4.69 -10.16
N ARG A 92 -8.52 3.58 -9.49
CA ARG A 92 -9.23 2.32 -9.66
C ARG A 92 -9.94 1.89 -8.38
N GLY A 93 -11.12 1.31 -8.53
CA GLY A 93 -11.92 0.81 -7.43
C GLY A 93 -12.90 1.82 -6.85
N ILE A 94 -13.40 1.49 -5.67
CA ILE A 94 -14.38 2.26 -4.92
C ILE A 94 -13.82 2.49 -3.52
N SER A 95 -13.93 3.71 -3.03
CA SER A 95 -13.55 4.04 -1.66
C SER A 95 -14.43 3.28 -0.66
N ARG A 96 -13.82 2.52 0.22
CA ARG A 96 -14.52 1.76 1.26
C ARG A 96 -15.29 2.68 2.22
N ASN A 97 -14.68 3.78 2.64
CA ASN A 97 -15.27 4.67 3.65
C ASN A 97 -16.32 5.64 3.10
N THR A 98 -16.27 5.99 1.81
CA THR A 98 -17.20 6.96 1.24
C THR A 98 -18.16 6.36 0.21
N GLY A 99 -17.83 5.20 -0.35
CA GLY A 99 -18.54 4.60 -1.47
C GLY A 99 -18.33 5.32 -2.80
N ASN A 100 -17.43 6.30 -2.87
CA ASN A 100 -17.15 7.06 -4.08
C ASN A 100 -16.27 6.26 -5.04
N SER A 101 -16.48 6.48 -6.35
CA SER A 101 -15.56 5.98 -7.36
C SER A 101 -14.21 6.69 -7.25
N LEU A 102 -13.13 5.92 -7.17
CA LEU A 102 -11.76 6.44 -7.16
C LEU A 102 -11.30 6.90 -8.54
N ALA A 103 -12.09 6.69 -9.60
CA ALA A 103 -11.78 7.11 -10.96
C ALA A 103 -11.53 8.63 -11.09
N LYS A 104 -12.02 9.43 -10.14
CA LYS A 104 -11.72 10.87 -10.04
C LYS A 104 -10.23 11.18 -9.89
N TYR A 105 -9.43 10.23 -9.43
CA TYR A 105 -7.98 10.38 -9.23
C TYR A 105 -7.14 9.92 -10.42
N THR A 106 -7.75 9.36 -11.47
CA THR A 106 -7.02 8.84 -12.64
C THR A 106 -6.09 9.90 -13.24
N GLY A 107 -4.77 9.62 -13.24
CA GLY A 107 -3.75 10.52 -13.79
C GLY A 107 -3.57 11.83 -13.02
N LYS A 108 -4.02 11.91 -11.77
CA LYS A 108 -3.92 13.10 -10.92
C LYS A 108 -2.79 13.03 -9.88
N ILE A 109 -2.24 11.85 -9.65
CA ILE A 109 -1.15 11.62 -8.70
C ILE A 109 0.10 11.30 -9.51
N ASP A 110 1.14 12.11 -9.35
CA ASP A 110 2.37 12.01 -10.15
C ASP A 110 3.35 10.99 -9.60
N ALA A 111 3.38 10.82 -8.27
CA ALA A 111 4.27 9.86 -7.61
C ALA A 111 3.72 9.42 -6.26
N ALA A 112 4.11 8.21 -5.87
CA ALA A 112 3.88 7.70 -4.53
C ALA A 112 5.14 7.03 -3.98
N LEU A 113 5.42 7.25 -2.69
CA LEU A 113 6.54 6.67 -1.98
C LEU A 113 6.05 6.01 -0.69
N TRP A 114 6.19 4.70 -0.61
CA TRP A 114 5.99 3.99 0.65
C TRP A 114 7.28 4.04 1.48
N VAL A 115 7.18 4.54 2.69
CA VAL A 115 8.35 4.76 3.57
C VAL A 115 8.31 3.89 4.84
N GLY A 116 7.22 3.16 5.04
CA GLY A 116 7.05 2.35 6.24
C GLY A 116 7.09 3.21 7.51
N CYS A 117 7.87 2.77 8.48
CA CYS A 117 8.13 3.48 9.73
C CYS A 117 9.60 3.94 9.78
N PRO A 118 9.96 5.09 9.21
CA PRO A 118 11.35 5.51 9.02
C PRO A 118 12.07 5.90 10.31
N GLY A 119 11.35 6.04 11.42
CA GLY A 119 11.91 6.49 12.69
C GLY A 119 12.41 7.95 12.64
N LEU A 120 13.24 8.33 13.62
CA LEU A 120 13.67 9.73 13.78
C LEU A 120 14.61 10.23 12.67
N VAL A 121 15.46 9.37 12.12
CA VAL A 121 16.50 9.78 11.16
C VAL A 121 16.22 9.34 9.74
N GLY A 122 15.33 8.37 9.52
CA GLY A 122 15.00 7.87 8.18
C GLY A 122 14.29 8.89 7.29
N THR A 123 13.72 9.94 7.87
CA THR A 123 13.10 11.05 7.14
C THR A 123 14.09 11.82 6.25
N VAL A 124 15.38 11.79 6.55
CA VAL A 124 16.43 12.37 5.70
C VAL A 124 16.46 11.66 4.35
N ALA A 125 16.38 10.32 4.35
CA ALA A 125 16.39 9.54 3.12
C ALA A 125 15.16 9.83 2.24
N ILE A 126 14.00 10.14 2.84
CA ILE A 126 12.81 10.56 2.09
C ILE A 126 13.11 11.86 1.32
N GLY A 127 13.69 12.85 2.00
CA GLY A 127 14.10 14.10 1.36
C GLY A 127 15.11 13.88 0.23
N GLU A 128 16.10 13.00 0.40
CA GLU A 128 17.10 12.68 -0.61
C GLU A 128 16.48 11.98 -1.84
N VAL A 129 15.52 11.08 -1.64
CA VAL A 129 14.77 10.44 -2.74
C VAL A 129 13.95 11.49 -3.48
N LEU A 130 13.17 12.31 -2.78
CA LEU A 130 12.36 13.36 -3.41
C LEU A 130 13.19 14.39 -4.18
N ALA A 131 14.38 14.72 -3.67
CA ALA A 131 15.32 15.61 -4.33
C ALA A 131 16.08 14.93 -5.50
N GLY A 132 15.93 13.63 -5.71
CA GLY A 132 16.62 12.88 -6.75
C GLY A 132 18.11 12.66 -6.50
N THR A 133 18.61 12.94 -5.29
CA THR A 133 20.03 12.71 -4.91
C THR A 133 20.29 11.25 -4.59
N VAL A 134 19.28 10.51 -4.20
CA VAL A 134 19.31 9.06 -3.97
C VAL A 134 18.26 8.40 -4.85
N ASN A 135 18.68 7.37 -5.59
CA ASN A 135 17.78 6.55 -6.38
C ASN A 135 17.13 5.47 -5.49
N PRO A 136 15.79 5.41 -5.37
CA PRO A 136 15.13 4.37 -4.61
C PRO A 136 15.36 3.00 -5.25
N SER A 137 15.64 2.00 -4.43
CA SER A 137 15.85 0.61 -4.85
C SER A 137 15.04 -0.38 -4.00
N GLY A 138 14.15 0.13 -3.15
CA GLY A 138 13.26 -0.66 -2.32
C GLY A 138 12.21 -1.40 -3.16
N ARG A 139 11.78 -2.55 -2.65
CA ARG A 139 10.71 -3.35 -3.22
C ARG A 139 9.70 -3.66 -2.12
N LEU A 140 8.43 -3.75 -2.48
CA LEU A 140 7.38 -4.10 -1.54
C LEU A 140 7.62 -5.53 -1.02
N ALA A 141 7.55 -5.67 0.31
CA ALA A 141 7.66 -6.95 0.99
C ALA A 141 6.29 -7.62 1.23
N ASP A 142 5.23 -6.98 0.75
CA ASP A 142 3.85 -7.44 0.85
C ASP A 142 3.14 -7.30 -0.50
N THR A 143 2.05 -8.06 -0.67
CA THR A 143 1.11 -7.88 -1.77
C THR A 143 0.09 -6.84 -1.37
N TYR A 144 -0.15 -5.86 -2.24
CA TYR A 144 -1.13 -4.79 -2.04
C TYR A 144 -2.35 -5.05 -2.94
N PRO A 145 -3.43 -5.61 -2.42
CA PRO A 145 -4.65 -5.81 -3.17
C PRO A 145 -5.44 -4.50 -3.32
N TYR A 146 -6.41 -4.49 -4.24
CA TYR A 146 -7.39 -3.40 -4.30
C TYR A 146 -8.32 -3.39 -3.09
N ASP A 147 -8.55 -4.56 -2.49
CA ASP A 147 -9.39 -4.75 -1.32
C ASP A 147 -8.73 -5.77 -0.38
N ASN A 148 -8.34 -5.33 0.80
CA ASN A 148 -7.70 -6.17 1.80
C ASN A 148 -8.56 -7.36 2.24
N MET A 149 -9.89 -7.23 2.17
CA MET A 149 -10.82 -8.31 2.49
C MET A 149 -10.80 -9.47 1.50
N SER A 150 -10.10 -9.33 0.35
CA SER A 150 -9.86 -10.43 -0.58
C SER A 150 -8.85 -11.47 -0.06
N SER A 151 -8.12 -11.17 1.02
CA SER A 151 -7.20 -12.10 1.65
C SER A 151 -7.87 -12.99 2.69
N PRO A 152 -7.74 -14.32 2.62
CA PRO A 152 -8.26 -15.20 3.66
C PRO A 152 -7.61 -14.93 5.03
N ALA A 153 -6.35 -14.55 5.08
CA ALA A 153 -5.66 -14.19 6.33
C ALA A 153 -6.32 -12.97 7.00
N VAL A 154 -6.67 -11.93 6.24
CA VAL A 154 -7.36 -10.74 6.78
C VAL A 154 -8.75 -11.08 7.27
N ASN A 155 -9.51 -11.88 6.52
CA ASN A 155 -10.84 -12.32 6.94
C ASN A 155 -10.82 -13.16 8.23
N ASN A 156 -9.73 -13.85 8.47
CA ASN A 156 -9.57 -14.76 9.61
C ASN A 156 -8.79 -14.14 10.78
N PHE A 157 -8.38 -12.89 10.65
CA PHE A 157 -7.50 -12.20 11.61
C PHE A 157 -8.14 -11.90 12.96
N GLN A 158 -9.44 -12.11 13.13
CA GLN A 158 -10.13 -11.82 14.36
C GLN A 158 -10.15 -13.02 15.31
N SER A 159 -10.02 -12.74 16.61
CA SER A 159 -10.24 -13.76 17.63
C SER A 159 -11.73 -14.15 17.68
N THR A 160 -11.98 -15.44 17.58
CA THR A 160 -13.33 -16.01 17.77
C THR A 160 -13.49 -16.49 19.21
N PHE A 161 -14.62 -16.19 19.83
CA PHE A 161 -14.91 -16.66 21.18
C PHE A 161 -15.72 -17.94 21.13
N PHE A 162 -15.45 -18.84 22.10
CA PHE A 162 -16.30 -19.99 22.27
C PHE A 162 -17.73 -19.60 22.64
N ALA A 163 -18.72 -20.27 22.06
CA ALA A 163 -20.13 -19.96 22.26
C ALA A 163 -20.58 -20.11 23.72
N ASP A 164 -19.98 -21.09 24.41
CA ASP A 164 -20.28 -21.44 25.82
C ASP A 164 -19.37 -20.70 26.83
N ASN A 165 -18.25 -20.14 26.38
CA ASN A 165 -17.34 -19.37 27.24
C ASN A 165 -16.69 -18.21 26.50
N LYS A 166 -17.29 -17.03 26.60
CA LYS A 166 -16.79 -15.80 25.96
C LYS A 166 -15.53 -15.21 26.61
N SER A 167 -15.01 -15.83 27.66
CA SER A 167 -13.72 -15.45 28.26
C SER A 167 -12.55 -16.15 27.58
N ILE A 168 -12.82 -17.13 26.72
CA ILE A 168 -11.79 -17.86 25.97
C ILE A 168 -11.97 -17.55 24.50
N SER A 169 -10.92 -17.04 23.88
CA SER A 169 -10.85 -16.82 22.44
C SER A 169 -9.87 -17.77 21.78
N TYR A 170 -10.06 -17.99 20.51
CA TYR A 170 -9.11 -18.72 19.65
C TYR A 170 -8.97 -18.03 18.32
N THR A 171 -7.87 -18.22 17.66
CA THR A 171 -7.62 -17.85 16.27
C THR A 171 -7.38 -19.10 15.47
N SER A 172 -8.04 -19.22 14.34
CA SER A 172 -7.93 -20.35 13.45
C SER A 172 -7.16 -19.93 12.20
N TYR A 173 -6.03 -20.55 11.92
CA TYR A 173 -5.20 -20.27 10.72
C TYR A 173 -5.67 -21.14 9.56
N VAL A 174 -6.90 -20.92 9.11
CA VAL A 174 -7.53 -21.72 8.04
C VAL A 174 -6.85 -21.52 6.68
N GLU A 175 -6.18 -20.40 6.48
CA GLU A 175 -5.42 -20.05 5.28
C GLU A 175 -4.14 -20.93 5.14
N GLY A 176 -3.65 -21.52 6.22
CA GLY A 176 -2.44 -22.33 6.21
C GLY A 176 -1.22 -21.55 5.70
N ILE A 177 -0.59 -22.02 4.61
CA ILE A 177 0.56 -21.35 3.99
C ILE A 177 0.15 -20.24 3.02
N TYR A 178 -1.13 -20.11 2.69
CA TYR A 178 -1.63 -19.19 1.67
C TYR A 178 -1.85 -17.79 2.25
N THR A 179 -0.75 -17.09 2.53
CA THR A 179 -0.73 -15.71 3.00
C THR A 179 0.03 -14.83 2.01
N GLY A 180 -0.40 -13.56 1.87
CA GLY A 180 0.24 -12.61 0.97
C GLY A 180 0.33 -13.12 -0.47
N TYR A 181 1.49 -13.00 -1.10
CA TYR A 181 1.70 -13.45 -2.49
C TYR A 181 1.38 -14.91 -2.72
N LYS A 182 1.60 -15.78 -1.71
CA LYS A 182 1.30 -17.21 -1.85
C LYS A 182 -0.18 -17.48 -2.08
N TRP A 183 -1.05 -16.66 -1.49
CA TRP A 183 -2.48 -16.72 -1.78
C TRP A 183 -2.78 -16.18 -3.18
N TYR A 184 -2.42 -14.94 -3.44
CA TYR A 184 -2.82 -14.26 -4.66
C TYR A 184 -2.27 -14.91 -5.92
N GLU A 185 -0.99 -15.30 -5.90
CA GLU A 185 -0.36 -15.94 -7.06
C GLU A 185 -0.91 -17.35 -7.32
N THR A 186 -1.13 -18.13 -6.27
CA THR A 186 -1.73 -19.46 -6.42
C THR A 186 -3.17 -19.36 -6.90
N ALA A 187 -3.96 -18.48 -6.30
CA ALA A 187 -5.36 -18.32 -6.65
C ALA A 187 -5.54 -17.80 -8.10
N ALA A 188 -4.66 -16.90 -8.55
CA ALA A 188 -4.64 -16.44 -9.93
C ALA A 188 -4.21 -17.53 -10.90
N TYR A 189 -3.18 -18.31 -10.56
CA TYR A 189 -2.73 -19.44 -11.37
C TYR A 189 -3.82 -20.52 -11.52
N GLU A 190 -4.57 -20.78 -10.47
CA GLU A 190 -5.70 -21.72 -10.49
C GLU A 190 -6.98 -21.13 -11.10
N GLY A 191 -6.97 -19.87 -11.47
CA GLY A 191 -8.12 -19.19 -12.05
C GLY A 191 -9.25 -18.90 -11.04
N THR A 192 -8.94 -18.92 -9.75
CA THR A 192 -9.91 -18.61 -8.68
C THR A 192 -10.13 -17.11 -8.54
N ILE A 193 -9.12 -16.30 -8.80
CA ILE A 193 -9.19 -14.84 -8.82
C ILE A 193 -8.65 -14.28 -10.13
N ASP A 194 -9.07 -13.06 -10.44
CA ASP A 194 -8.52 -12.25 -11.52
C ASP A 194 -7.70 -11.10 -10.92
N TYR A 195 -6.44 -11.03 -11.26
CA TYR A 195 -5.54 -9.96 -10.81
C TYR A 195 -6.00 -8.56 -11.22
N GLU A 196 -6.71 -8.45 -12.35
CA GLU A 196 -7.21 -7.17 -12.87
C GLU A 196 -8.59 -6.78 -12.30
N ASP A 197 -9.19 -7.64 -11.47
CA ASP A 197 -10.50 -7.34 -10.89
C ASP A 197 -10.42 -6.31 -9.77
N TYR A 198 -10.75 -5.08 -10.08
CA TYR A 198 -10.92 -3.98 -9.13
C TYR A 198 -12.38 -3.52 -9.00
N SER A 199 -13.33 -4.28 -9.56
CA SER A 199 -14.73 -3.86 -9.70
C SER A 199 -15.53 -3.91 -8.39
N GLY A 200 -15.08 -4.67 -7.41
CA GLY A 200 -15.84 -4.97 -6.19
C GLY A 200 -17.09 -5.81 -6.43
N GLN A 201 -17.17 -6.49 -7.58
CA GLN A 201 -18.32 -7.31 -7.94
C GLN A 201 -18.15 -8.80 -7.58
N SER A 202 -16.92 -9.24 -7.45
CA SER A 202 -16.59 -10.62 -7.15
C SER A 202 -16.89 -10.97 -5.70
N THR A 203 -17.22 -12.24 -5.48
CA THR A 203 -17.48 -12.79 -4.14
C THR A 203 -16.64 -14.04 -3.95
N LEU A 204 -15.73 -14.00 -3.02
CA LEU A 204 -14.91 -15.15 -2.65
C LEU A 204 -15.71 -16.12 -1.76
N PRO A 205 -15.45 -17.44 -1.85
CA PRO A 205 -16.26 -18.45 -1.15
C PRO A 205 -16.17 -18.39 0.38
N PHE A 206 -15.14 -17.73 0.93
CA PHE A 206 -14.90 -17.62 2.37
C PHE A 206 -15.33 -16.28 2.96
N ILE A 207 -15.86 -15.36 2.14
CA ILE A 207 -16.37 -14.07 2.60
C ILE A 207 -17.77 -13.84 2.05
N SER A 208 -18.59 -13.14 2.83
CA SER A 208 -19.99 -12.86 2.50
C SER A 208 -20.18 -11.60 1.65
N GLU A 209 -19.17 -10.73 1.63
CA GLU A 209 -19.23 -9.45 0.94
C GLU A 209 -18.60 -9.54 -0.44
N LYS A 210 -19.08 -8.71 -1.36
CA LYS A 210 -18.44 -8.53 -2.65
C LYS A 210 -17.20 -7.68 -2.47
N VAL A 211 -16.06 -8.19 -2.93
CA VAL A 211 -14.77 -7.52 -2.84
C VAL A 211 -14.04 -7.62 -4.16
N SER A 212 -13.21 -6.65 -4.45
CA SER A 212 -12.22 -6.77 -5.52
C SER A 212 -11.25 -7.89 -5.21
N GLN A 213 -10.97 -8.72 -6.19
CA GLN A 213 -10.02 -9.84 -6.04
C GLN A 213 -8.65 -9.48 -6.56
N GLY A 214 -8.52 -8.36 -7.29
CA GLY A 214 -7.31 -7.97 -7.97
C GLY A 214 -6.19 -7.51 -7.04
N VAL A 215 -5.00 -7.53 -7.59
CA VAL A 215 -3.77 -7.07 -6.96
C VAL A 215 -3.31 -5.80 -7.64
N MET A 216 -3.16 -4.73 -6.88
CA MET A 216 -2.66 -3.47 -7.40
C MET A 216 -1.14 -3.49 -7.55
N TYR A 217 -0.45 -3.89 -6.48
CA TYR A 217 1.00 -4.03 -6.49
C TYR A 217 1.40 -5.39 -5.92
N PRO A 218 2.03 -6.25 -6.71
CA PRO A 218 2.49 -7.56 -6.24
C PRO A 218 3.66 -7.43 -5.26
N PHE A 219 3.93 -8.48 -4.52
CA PHE A 219 5.17 -8.66 -3.79
C PHE A 219 6.37 -8.40 -4.72
N GLY A 220 7.38 -7.72 -4.23
CA GLY A 220 8.56 -7.36 -5.02
C GLY A 220 8.40 -6.15 -5.94
N TYR A 221 7.21 -5.56 -6.05
CA TYR A 221 6.99 -4.38 -6.87
C TYR A 221 7.77 -3.17 -6.34
N GLY A 222 8.30 -2.37 -7.27
CA GLY A 222 8.91 -1.09 -6.98
C GLY A 222 9.52 -0.46 -8.21
N LEU A 223 9.52 0.87 -8.24
CA LEU A 223 10.09 1.67 -9.31
C LEU A 223 11.49 2.18 -8.93
N SER A 224 12.24 2.60 -9.93
CA SER A 224 13.57 3.17 -9.78
C SER A 224 13.71 4.35 -10.75
N TYR A 225 14.66 5.25 -10.49
CA TYR A 225 15.03 6.32 -11.43
C TYR A 225 15.90 5.83 -12.59
N THR A 226 16.13 4.50 -12.67
CA THR A 226 16.81 3.82 -13.76
C THR A 226 16.04 2.57 -14.16
N THR A 227 16.46 1.93 -15.23
CA THR A 227 15.86 0.70 -15.73
C THR A 227 16.89 -0.43 -15.76
N PHE A 228 16.40 -1.67 -15.62
CA PHE A 228 17.23 -2.87 -15.62
C PHE A 228 16.72 -3.87 -16.66
N LYS A 229 17.66 -4.59 -17.24
CA LYS A 229 17.38 -5.78 -18.07
C LYS A 229 17.91 -7.01 -17.36
N TRP A 230 17.07 -8.04 -17.29
CA TRP A 230 17.42 -9.33 -16.71
C TRP A 230 17.54 -10.38 -17.81
N GLU A 231 18.53 -11.23 -17.69
CA GLU A 231 18.76 -12.35 -18.59
C GLU A 231 19.10 -13.58 -17.76
N LEU A 232 18.28 -14.63 -17.85
CA LEU A 232 18.62 -15.93 -17.28
C LEU A 232 19.74 -16.53 -18.16
N VAL A 233 20.94 -16.62 -17.60
CA VAL A 233 22.12 -17.17 -18.29
C VAL A 233 22.11 -18.68 -18.22
N SER A 234 21.86 -19.22 -17.02
CA SER A 234 21.77 -20.67 -16.83
C SER A 234 20.86 -21.02 -15.66
N ALA A 235 20.24 -22.19 -15.75
CA ALA A 235 19.50 -22.84 -14.67
C ALA A 235 19.82 -24.32 -14.66
N GLY A 236 20.10 -24.90 -13.50
CA GLY A 236 20.43 -26.31 -13.39
C GLY A 236 20.53 -26.79 -11.96
N GLU A 237 20.76 -28.09 -11.83
CA GLU A 237 21.01 -28.72 -10.54
C GLU A 237 22.52 -28.95 -10.37
N LYS A 238 23.04 -28.64 -9.20
CA LYS A 238 24.40 -28.93 -8.81
C LYS A 238 24.44 -29.32 -7.33
N ASP A 239 24.96 -30.50 -7.04
CA ASP A 239 25.14 -31.01 -5.70
C ASP A 239 23.84 -31.02 -4.86
N GLY A 240 22.69 -31.37 -5.49
CA GLY A 240 21.37 -31.39 -4.87
C GLY A 240 20.75 -30.01 -4.63
N SER A 241 21.33 -28.96 -5.21
CA SER A 241 20.83 -27.58 -5.14
C SER A 241 20.47 -27.06 -6.52
N ILE A 242 19.42 -26.26 -6.61
CA ILE A 242 19.09 -25.51 -7.82
C ILE A 242 20.04 -24.31 -7.90
N VAL A 243 20.76 -24.19 -9.01
CA VAL A 243 21.68 -23.08 -9.27
C VAL A 243 21.15 -22.28 -10.46
N LEU A 244 20.99 -20.99 -10.23
CA LEU A 244 20.58 -20.03 -11.25
C LEU A 244 21.68 -18.98 -11.44
N GLU A 245 21.97 -18.65 -12.69
CA GLU A 245 22.83 -17.54 -13.04
C GLU A 245 21.97 -16.50 -13.79
N VAL A 246 21.85 -15.32 -13.20
CA VAL A 246 21.07 -14.21 -13.75
C VAL A 246 22.00 -13.02 -13.98
N LYS A 247 22.01 -12.51 -15.20
CA LYS A 247 22.68 -11.26 -15.52
C LYS A 247 21.71 -10.10 -15.40
N VAL A 248 22.04 -9.16 -14.51
CA VAL A 248 21.31 -7.91 -14.32
C VAL A 248 22.14 -6.76 -14.94
N THR A 249 21.56 -6.05 -15.88
CA THR A 249 22.21 -4.93 -16.56
C THR A 249 21.41 -3.65 -16.32
N ASN A 250 22.04 -2.63 -15.76
CA ASN A 250 21.45 -1.29 -15.70
C ASN A 250 21.44 -0.70 -17.10
N THR A 251 20.26 -0.38 -17.62
CA THR A 251 20.05 0.15 -18.98
C THR A 251 19.69 1.64 -19.00
N GLY A 252 19.53 2.27 -17.83
CA GLY A 252 19.28 3.70 -17.69
C GLY A 252 20.55 4.49 -17.35
N SER A 253 20.36 5.75 -16.95
CA SER A 253 21.45 6.70 -16.72
C SER A 253 21.81 6.91 -15.25
N ALA A 254 20.96 6.51 -14.33
CA ALA A 254 21.20 6.65 -12.90
C ALA A 254 21.77 5.36 -12.30
N ALA A 255 22.66 5.47 -11.32
CA ALA A 255 23.09 4.33 -10.53
C ALA A 255 21.91 3.80 -9.70
N GLY A 256 21.80 2.49 -9.57
CA GLY A 256 20.71 1.86 -8.83
C GLY A 256 20.99 0.40 -8.50
N LYS A 257 20.11 -0.18 -7.69
CA LYS A 257 20.12 -1.60 -7.33
C LYS A 257 18.80 -2.21 -7.77
N ASP A 258 18.84 -3.49 -8.08
CA ASP A 258 17.64 -4.28 -8.36
C ASP A 258 17.67 -5.61 -7.61
N VAL A 259 16.52 -6.24 -7.47
CA VAL A 259 16.34 -7.49 -6.74
C VAL A 259 15.87 -8.56 -7.72
N VAL A 260 16.56 -9.70 -7.70
CA VAL A 260 16.12 -10.88 -8.44
C VAL A 260 15.41 -11.79 -7.46
N GLU A 261 14.13 -12.02 -7.69
CA GLU A 261 13.30 -12.90 -6.87
C GLU A 261 13.21 -14.27 -7.54
N VAL A 262 13.49 -15.30 -6.77
CA VAL A 262 13.46 -16.68 -7.25
C VAL A 262 12.44 -17.46 -6.41
N TYR A 263 11.46 -18.01 -7.09
CA TYR A 263 10.39 -18.79 -6.46
C TYR A 263 10.56 -20.27 -6.78
N CYS A 264 10.23 -21.13 -5.83
CA CYS A 264 10.21 -22.57 -5.99
C CYS A 264 9.02 -23.22 -5.25
#